data_dec5f31cb8bf1a1ead8f67037848aa81
#
_entry.id   dec5f31cb8bf1a1ead8f67037848aa81
#
_cell.length_a   1.000
_cell.length_b   1.000
_cell.length_c   1.000
_cell.angle_alpha   90.00
_cell.angle_beta   90.00
_cell.angle_gamma   90.00
#
_symmetry.space_group_name_H-M   'P 1'
#
loop_
_entity.id
_entity.type
_entity.pdbx_description
1 polymer ?
#
loop_
_entity_poly.entity_id
_entity_poly.type
_entity_poly.pdbx_seq_one_letter_code
_entity_poly.pdbx_strand_id
1 'polypeptide(L)'
;MSAIATKTNNYVKLLEGTGTKVLDTRKTTPGFRVAEKWAVKIGGGENHRFALYDMVMLKDNHIDFAGGITKAIAKTKAFLKENNLDLKIIVEARNLEEIREILMSEGIYRILIDNFNYEDTRTAVQLIGNKCLTESSGNINEATIRQYAECGVNYISSGALTHSVYNMDLSLKAI
;
A
#
# COMPACT_ATOMS: atom_id res chain seq x y z
N MET A 1 19.32 -7.62 2.44
CA MET A 1 18.36 -7.66 3.58
C MET A 1 18.66 -6.60 4.63
N SER A 2 19.86 -6.51 5.21
CA SER A 2 20.18 -5.55 6.29
C SER A 2 19.81 -4.10 5.94
N ALA A 3 20.19 -3.62 4.76
CA ALA A 3 19.86 -2.27 4.32
C ALA A 3 18.35 -2.02 4.20
N ILE A 4 17.59 -3.01 3.74
CA ILE A 4 16.10 -2.94 3.67
C ILE A 4 15.52 -2.85 5.07
N ALA A 5 15.96 -3.72 5.99
CA ALA A 5 15.48 -3.71 7.36
C ALA A 5 15.81 -2.37 8.06
N THR A 6 17.03 -1.85 7.89
CA THR A 6 17.45 -0.55 8.44
C THR A 6 16.60 0.58 7.86
N LYS A 7 16.43 0.64 6.55
CA LYS A 7 15.60 1.65 5.89
C LYS A 7 14.15 1.58 6.37
N THR A 8 13.59 0.37 6.45
CA THR A 8 12.24 0.18 6.97
C THR A 8 12.10 0.66 8.41
N ASN A 9 13.08 0.38 9.27
CA ASN A 9 13.09 0.84 10.65
C ASN A 9 13.11 2.37 10.76
N ASN A 10 13.85 3.06 9.87
CA ASN A 10 13.82 4.51 9.81
C ASN A 10 12.41 5.04 9.50
N TYR A 11 11.73 4.43 8.51
CA TYR A 11 10.34 4.79 8.20
C TYR A 11 9.40 4.52 9.37
N VAL A 12 9.53 3.37 10.05
CA VAL A 12 8.72 3.03 11.23
C VAL A 12 8.89 4.06 12.34
N LYS A 13 10.14 4.49 12.63
CA LYS A 13 10.42 5.53 13.62
C LYS A 13 9.77 6.87 13.26
N LEU A 14 9.76 7.26 11.98
CA LEU A 14 9.08 8.48 11.53
C LEU A 14 7.57 8.40 11.73
N LEU A 15 6.99 7.21 11.81
CA LEU A 15 5.56 6.98 12.00
C LEU A 15 5.15 6.81 13.48
N GLU A 16 6.09 6.82 14.42
CA GLU A 16 5.80 6.66 15.83
C GLU A 16 4.78 7.70 16.33
N GLY A 17 3.79 7.22 17.09
CA GLY A 17 2.70 8.05 17.64
C GLY A 17 1.58 8.39 16.67
N THR A 18 1.65 8.04 15.38
CA THR A 18 0.58 8.33 14.40
C THR A 18 -0.46 7.21 14.28
N GLY A 19 -0.11 5.98 14.69
CA GLY A 19 -0.93 4.80 14.45
C GLY A 19 -0.85 4.23 13.02
N THR A 20 -0.21 4.95 12.09
CA THR A 20 -0.03 4.54 10.69
C THR A 20 1.09 3.50 10.58
N LYS A 21 0.92 2.51 9.70
CA LYS A 21 1.92 1.48 9.42
C LYS A 21 2.47 1.61 8.00
N VAL A 22 3.77 1.36 7.85
CA VAL A 22 4.41 1.35 6.53
C VAL A 22 4.33 -0.05 5.91
N LEU A 23 3.99 -0.08 4.61
CA LEU A 23 3.93 -1.28 3.78
C LEU A 23 5.01 -1.28 2.70
N ASP A 24 5.51 -2.47 2.39
CA ASP A 24 6.24 -2.70 1.15
C ASP A 24 5.29 -2.69 -0.07
N THR A 25 5.85 -3.05 -1.23
CA THR A 25 5.10 -3.22 -2.48
C THR A 25 5.53 -4.50 -3.19
N ARG A 26 5.04 -4.71 -4.41
CA ARG A 26 5.52 -5.77 -5.31
C ARG A 26 6.73 -5.35 -6.16
N LYS A 27 7.23 -4.12 -5.99
CA LYS A 27 8.42 -3.60 -6.69
C LYS A 27 9.68 -4.14 -6.01
N THR A 28 9.96 -5.42 -6.19
CA THR A 28 11.08 -6.15 -5.60
C THR A 28 12.07 -6.59 -6.67
N THR A 29 13.30 -6.87 -6.27
CA THR A 29 14.32 -7.47 -7.13
C THR A 29 13.80 -8.81 -7.68
N PRO A 30 13.93 -9.10 -8.98
CA PRO A 30 13.53 -10.38 -9.55
C PRO A 30 14.14 -11.56 -8.80
N GLY A 31 13.30 -12.54 -8.44
CA GLY A 31 13.70 -13.72 -7.67
C GLY A 31 13.99 -13.49 -6.19
N PHE A 32 14.00 -12.26 -5.69
CA PHE A 32 14.40 -11.97 -4.29
C PHE A 32 13.28 -11.46 -3.38
N ARG A 33 12.02 -11.50 -3.85
CA ARG A 33 10.85 -10.94 -3.14
C ARG A 33 10.66 -11.49 -1.73
N VAL A 34 10.86 -12.79 -1.53
CA VAL A 34 10.71 -13.43 -0.20
C VAL A 34 11.65 -12.78 0.81
N ALA A 35 12.93 -12.67 0.47
CA ALA A 35 13.94 -12.10 1.34
C ALA A 35 13.73 -10.59 1.59
N GLU A 36 13.33 -9.83 0.57
CA GLU A 36 13.07 -8.39 0.70
C GLU A 36 11.85 -8.11 1.57
N LYS A 37 10.74 -8.82 1.36
CA LYS A 37 9.55 -8.70 2.20
C LYS A 37 9.80 -9.15 3.64
N TRP A 38 10.59 -10.19 3.83
CA TRP A 38 11.03 -10.60 5.16
C TRP A 38 11.88 -9.52 5.84
N ALA A 39 12.80 -8.90 5.11
CA ALA A 39 13.60 -7.80 5.63
C ALA A 39 12.76 -6.59 6.05
N VAL A 40 11.67 -6.28 5.33
CA VAL A 40 10.70 -5.26 5.74
C VAL A 40 10.06 -5.61 7.08
N LYS A 41 9.65 -6.86 7.28
CA LYS A 41 9.10 -7.33 8.57
C LYS A 41 10.12 -7.21 9.70
N ILE A 42 11.38 -7.59 9.46
CA ILE A 42 12.48 -7.45 10.43
C ILE A 42 12.67 -5.97 10.82
N GLY A 43 12.51 -5.04 9.89
CA GLY A 43 12.60 -3.60 10.14
C GLY A 43 11.38 -3.02 10.88
N GLY A 44 10.35 -3.81 11.18
CA GLY A 44 9.12 -3.38 11.85
C GLY A 44 8.02 -2.89 10.92
N GLY A 45 8.20 -2.95 9.61
CA GLY A 45 7.16 -2.68 8.63
C GLY A 45 6.21 -3.86 8.44
N GLU A 46 5.19 -3.66 7.62
CA GLU A 46 4.25 -4.71 7.22
C GLU A 46 4.37 -5.03 5.73
N ASN A 47 3.91 -6.21 5.34
CA ASN A 47 3.88 -6.59 3.95
C ASN A 47 2.53 -6.23 3.30
N HIS A 48 2.58 -5.60 2.15
CA HIS A 48 1.49 -5.57 1.20
C HIS A 48 1.34 -6.95 0.54
N ARG A 49 0.32 -7.17 -0.28
CA ARG A 49 0.13 -8.44 -0.98
C ARG A 49 1.43 -8.97 -1.58
N PHE A 50 1.63 -10.27 -1.43
CA PHE A 50 2.85 -10.92 -1.91
C PHE A 50 2.88 -11.03 -3.44
N ALA A 51 1.73 -11.38 -4.03
CA ALA A 51 1.62 -11.57 -5.47
C ALA A 51 0.27 -11.05 -6.02
N LEU A 52 -0.34 -11.77 -6.95
CA LEU A 52 -1.66 -11.44 -7.52
C LEU A 52 -2.77 -12.36 -6.98
N TYR A 53 -2.40 -13.42 -6.26
CA TYR A 53 -3.31 -14.45 -5.80
C TYR A 53 -3.76 -14.28 -4.35
N ASP A 54 -3.10 -13.44 -3.56
CA ASP A 54 -3.36 -13.28 -2.13
C ASP A 54 -4.23 -12.05 -1.79
N MET A 55 -4.43 -11.16 -2.76
CA MET A 55 -5.31 -10.00 -2.61
C MET A 55 -5.58 -9.35 -3.97
N VAL A 56 -6.83 -8.98 -4.24
CA VAL A 56 -7.19 -8.23 -5.44
C VAL A 56 -6.87 -6.75 -5.24
N MET A 57 -6.29 -6.11 -6.26
CA MET A 57 -6.10 -4.67 -6.31
C MET A 57 -6.59 -4.17 -7.67
N LEU A 58 -7.63 -3.38 -7.66
CA LEU A 58 -8.13 -2.66 -8.82
C LEU A 58 -7.35 -1.36 -8.95
N LYS A 59 -6.61 -1.24 -10.04
CA LYS A 59 -5.83 -0.08 -10.41
C LYS A 59 -6.52 0.70 -11.53
N ASP A 60 -6.00 1.90 -11.81
CA ASP A 60 -6.44 2.79 -12.89
C ASP A 60 -6.81 2.04 -14.18
N ASN A 61 -5.86 1.28 -14.74
CA ASN A 61 -6.05 0.51 -15.97
C ASN A 61 -7.17 -0.54 -15.85
N HIS A 62 -7.30 -1.22 -14.70
CA HIS A 62 -8.37 -2.19 -14.50
C HIS A 62 -9.75 -1.50 -14.49
N ILE A 63 -9.83 -0.32 -13.87
CA ILE A 63 -11.03 0.50 -13.79
C ILE A 63 -11.42 1.00 -15.18
N ASP A 64 -10.47 1.55 -15.92
CA ASP A 64 -10.68 2.11 -17.26
C ASP A 64 -11.10 1.02 -18.25
N PHE A 65 -10.44 -0.14 -18.29
CA PHE A 65 -10.82 -1.28 -19.13
C PHE A 65 -12.16 -1.92 -18.74
N ALA A 66 -12.55 -1.84 -17.46
CA ALA A 66 -13.86 -2.33 -17.03
C ALA A 66 -15.01 -1.39 -17.43
N GLY A 67 -14.70 -0.13 -17.75
CA GLY A 67 -15.66 0.93 -18.03
C GLY A 67 -16.20 1.62 -16.78
N GLY A 68 -15.35 1.80 -15.75
CA GLY A 68 -15.59 2.53 -14.51
C GLY A 68 -15.49 1.68 -13.25
N ILE A 69 -15.41 2.37 -12.11
CA ILE A 69 -15.18 1.78 -10.78
C ILE A 69 -16.26 0.77 -10.40
N THR A 70 -17.53 1.18 -10.50
CA THR A 70 -18.68 0.33 -10.15
C THR A 70 -18.67 -0.99 -10.93
N LYS A 71 -18.38 -0.92 -12.24
CA LYS A 71 -18.30 -2.12 -13.09
C LYS A 71 -17.09 -2.98 -12.75
N ALA A 72 -15.93 -2.37 -12.46
CA ALA A 72 -14.73 -3.09 -12.06
C ALA A 72 -14.94 -3.87 -10.77
N ILE A 73 -15.53 -3.23 -9.75
CA ILE A 73 -15.86 -3.87 -8.47
C ILE A 73 -16.88 -5.00 -8.67
N ALA A 74 -17.94 -4.78 -9.43
CA ALA A 74 -18.97 -5.78 -9.68
C ALA A 74 -18.40 -7.02 -10.39
N LYS A 75 -17.59 -6.84 -11.44
CA LYS A 75 -16.89 -7.94 -12.14
C LYS A 75 -15.95 -8.70 -11.21
N THR A 76 -15.21 -8.00 -10.36
CA THR A 76 -14.31 -8.60 -9.38
C THR A 76 -15.07 -9.48 -8.40
N LYS A 77 -16.17 -8.98 -7.83
CA LYS A 77 -16.99 -9.75 -6.89
C LYS A 77 -17.62 -10.98 -7.53
N ALA A 78 -18.11 -10.84 -8.77
CA ALA A 78 -18.64 -11.97 -9.53
C ALA A 78 -17.58 -13.05 -9.74
N PHE A 79 -16.38 -12.67 -10.20
CA PHE A 79 -15.25 -13.58 -10.38
C PHE A 79 -14.85 -14.30 -9.09
N LEU A 80 -14.73 -13.57 -7.97
CA LEU A 80 -14.39 -14.16 -6.68
C LEU A 80 -15.44 -15.19 -6.24
N LYS A 81 -16.72 -14.87 -6.40
CA LYS A 81 -17.82 -15.76 -6.06
C LYS A 81 -17.85 -17.02 -6.95
N GLU A 82 -17.71 -16.87 -8.25
CA GLU A 82 -17.71 -17.98 -9.21
C GLU A 82 -16.56 -18.95 -8.98
N ASN A 83 -15.41 -18.45 -8.51
CA ASN A 83 -14.22 -19.26 -8.25
C ASN A 83 -14.06 -19.67 -6.78
N ASN A 84 -15.04 -19.40 -5.91
CA ASN A 84 -14.99 -19.67 -4.47
C ASN A 84 -13.74 -19.11 -3.77
N LEU A 85 -13.34 -17.87 -4.13
CA LEU A 85 -12.19 -17.19 -3.59
C LEU A 85 -12.62 -16.15 -2.55
N ASP A 86 -12.08 -16.26 -1.33
CA ASP A 86 -12.24 -15.26 -0.26
C ASP A 86 -11.01 -14.34 -0.22
N LEU A 87 -10.93 -13.41 -1.16
CA LEU A 87 -9.82 -12.45 -1.25
C LEU A 87 -10.30 -11.03 -0.94
N LYS A 88 -9.46 -10.32 -0.19
CA LYS A 88 -9.67 -8.89 0.09
C LYS A 88 -9.55 -8.06 -1.18
N ILE A 89 -10.40 -7.04 -1.31
CA ILE A 89 -10.41 -6.13 -2.46
C ILE A 89 -9.86 -4.78 -2.03
N ILE A 90 -8.80 -4.33 -2.69
CA ILE A 90 -8.28 -2.97 -2.61
C ILE A 90 -8.67 -2.24 -3.90
N VAL A 91 -9.09 -0.99 -3.79
CA VAL A 91 -9.39 -0.14 -4.95
C VAL A 91 -8.53 1.11 -4.87
N GLU A 92 -7.82 1.40 -5.95
CA GLU A 92 -7.04 2.62 -6.12
C GLU A 92 -7.97 3.75 -6.55
N ALA A 93 -7.83 4.93 -5.91
CA ALA A 93 -8.56 6.14 -6.23
C ALA A 93 -7.60 7.26 -6.62
N ARG A 94 -7.88 7.95 -7.72
CA ARG A 94 -7.10 9.05 -8.29
C ARG A 94 -7.59 10.44 -7.85
N ASN A 95 -8.82 10.51 -7.32
CA ASN A 95 -9.47 11.75 -6.87
C ASN A 95 -10.61 11.46 -5.87
N LEU A 96 -11.18 12.52 -5.28
CA LEU A 96 -12.24 12.41 -4.28
C LEU A 96 -13.57 11.89 -4.85
N GLU A 97 -13.85 12.13 -6.11
CA GLU A 97 -15.06 11.64 -6.81
C GLU A 97 -15.01 10.11 -6.90
N GLU A 98 -13.87 9.56 -7.26
CA GLU A 98 -13.66 8.11 -7.30
C GLU A 98 -13.81 7.47 -5.91
N ILE A 99 -13.35 8.13 -4.86
CA ILE A 99 -13.57 7.66 -3.48
C ILE A 99 -15.07 7.60 -3.17
N ARG A 100 -15.84 8.62 -3.55
CA ARG A 100 -17.30 8.61 -3.35
C ARG A 100 -17.96 7.45 -4.10
N GLU A 101 -17.55 7.20 -5.34
CA GLU A 101 -18.06 6.07 -6.12
C GLU A 101 -17.69 4.71 -5.50
N ILE A 102 -16.45 4.53 -5.05
CA ILE A 102 -16.02 3.30 -4.36
C ILE A 102 -16.87 3.06 -3.12
N LEU A 103 -17.16 4.10 -2.34
CA LEU A 103 -17.94 4.02 -1.09
C LEU A 103 -19.41 3.68 -1.29
N MET A 104 -19.93 3.73 -2.52
CA MET A 104 -21.26 3.19 -2.86
C MET A 104 -21.27 1.66 -2.94
N SER A 105 -20.09 1.04 -2.95
CA SER A 105 -19.94 -0.42 -3.00
C SER A 105 -19.58 -0.96 -1.62
N GLU A 106 -20.19 -2.06 -1.21
CA GLU A 106 -19.85 -2.78 0.02
C GLU A 106 -18.65 -3.71 -0.18
N GLY A 107 -18.07 -4.22 0.92
CA GLY A 107 -17.05 -5.28 0.89
C GLY A 107 -15.69 -4.85 0.34
N ILE A 108 -15.41 -3.56 0.30
CA ILE A 108 -14.07 -3.04 0.00
C ILE A 108 -13.25 -3.07 1.28
N TYR A 109 -12.11 -3.76 1.22
CA TYR A 109 -11.20 -3.89 2.35
C TYR A 109 -10.40 -2.61 2.61
N ARG A 110 -9.91 -1.98 1.53
CA ARG A 110 -9.06 -0.78 1.61
C ARG A 110 -9.22 0.09 0.37
N ILE A 111 -9.18 1.40 0.55
CA ILE A 111 -9.01 2.37 -0.52
C ILE A 111 -7.55 2.84 -0.52
N LEU A 112 -6.89 2.70 -1.67
CA LEU A 112 -5.55 3.22 -1.91
C LEU A 112 -5.70 4.61 -2.54
N ILE A 113 -5.26 5.63 -1.79
CA ILE A 113 -5.28 7.04 -2.16
C ILE A 113 -3.97 7.32 -2.89
N ASP A 114 -4.03 7.41 -4.22
CA ASP A 114 -2.83 7.46 -5.05
C ASP A 114 -2.47 8.90 -5.48
N ASN A 115 -1.26 9.32 -5.11
CA ASN A 115 -0.69 10.63 -5.47
C ASN A 115 -1.52 11.86 -5.04
N PHE A 116 -2.30 11.77 -3.96
CA PHE A 116 -3.00 12.92 -3.40
C PHE A 116 -2.01 13.85 -2.66
N ASN A 117 -2.33 15.14 -2.61
CA ASN A 117 -1.70 16.07 -1.68
C ASN A 117 -2.23 15.85 -0.24
N TYR A 118 -1.64 16.54 0.76
CA TYR A 118 -2.01 16.33 2.17
C TYR A 118 -3.44 16.78 2.49
N GLU A 119 -3.93 17.85 1.87
CA GLU A 119 -5.28 18.38 2.09
C GLU A 119 -6.34 17.42 1.57
N ASP A 120 -6.18 16.97 0.33
CA ASP A 120 -7.05 15.98 -0.27
C ASP A 120 -6.97 14.62 0.45
N THR A 121 -5.79 14.24 0.95
CA THR A 121 -5.63 13.02 1.75
C THR A 121 -6.43 13.10 3.06
N ARG A 122 -6.41 14.23 3.78
CA ARG A 122 -7.24 14.42 4.98
C ARG A 122 -8.73 14.37 4.65
N THR A 123 -9.13 15.04 3.58
CA THR A 123 -10.53 15.01 3.09
C THR A 123 -10.96 13.59 2.73
N ALA A 124 -10.09 12.83 2.05
CA ALA A 124 -10.33 11.43 1.71
C ALA A 124 -10.51 10.56 2.96
N VAL A 125 -9.63 10.71 3.95
CA VAL A 125 -9.71 9.97 5.22
C VAL A 125 -11.02 10.28 5.95
N GLN A 126 -11.42 11.55 6.02
CA GLN A 126 -12.69 11.96 6.63
C GLN A 126 -13.89 11.38 5.88
N LEU A 127 -13.87 11.41 4.56
CA LEU A 127 -14.94 10.88 3.71
C LEU A 127 -15.10 9.36 3.85
N ILE A 128 -13.99 8.63 3.92
CA ILE A 128 -13.95 7.18 4.09
C ILE A 128 -14.40 6.79 5.51
N GLY A 129 -13.96 7.54 6.51
CA GLY A 129 -14.28 7.28 7.91
C GLY A 129 -13.92 5.85 8.32
N ASN A 130 -14.89 5.15 8.93
CA ASN A 130 -14.72 3.77 9.39
C ASN A 130 -15.25 2.71 8.41
N LYS A 131 -15.59 3.08 7.16
CA LYS A 131 -16.19 2.14 6.21
C LYS A 131 -15.19 1.09 5.69
N CYS A 132 -13.95 1.49 5.51
CA CYS A 132 -12.84 0.60 5.14
C CYS A 132 -11.50 1.24 5.54
N LEU A 133 -10.41 0.47 5.39
CA LEU A 133 -9.06 0.98 5.67
C LEU A 133 -8.59 1.94 4.58
N THR A 134 -7.67 2.82 4.94
CA THR A 134 -7.06 3.79 4.05
C THR A 134 -5.56 3.50 3.86
N GLU A 135 -5.08 3.66 2.65
CA GLU A 135 -3.67 3.55 2.32
C GLU A 135 -3.25 4.74 1.44
N SER A 136 -2.21 5.47 1.83
CA SER A 136 -1.63 6.51 0.99
C SER A 136 -0.47 5.94 0.18
N SER A 137 -0.39 6.29 -1.10
CA SER A 137 0.62 5.85 -2.05
C SER A 137 1.02 6.99 -2.99
N GLY A 138 2.17 6.80 -3.66
CA GLY A 138 2.68 7.75 -4.66
C GLY A 138 3.76 8.67 -4.10
N ASN A 139 5.00 8.49 -4.59
CA ASN A 139 6.18 9.33 -4.34
C ASN A 139 6.48 9.65 -2.85
N ILE A 140 6.00 8.83 -1.92
CA ILE A 140 6.22 9.02 -0.47
C ILE A 140 7.62 8.53 -0.08
N ASN A 141 8.35 9.40 0.60
CA ASN A 141 9.72 9.17 1.05
C ASN A 141 9.91 9.60 2.52
N GLU A 142 11.12 9.50 3.04
CA GLU A 142 11.43 9.84 4.45
C GLU A 142 11.08 11.28 4.84
N ALA A 143 11.18 12.23 3.91
CA ALA A 143 10.86 13.62 4.17
C ALA A 143 9.35 13.91 4.22
N THR A 144 8.53 13.09 3.57
CA THR A 144 7.10 13.34 3.39
C THR A 144 6.20 12.39 4.17
N ILE A 145 6.70 11.19 4.54
CA ILE A 145 5.89 10.12 5.13
C ILE A 145 5.16 10.55 6.40
N ARG A 146 5.81 11.34 7.26
CA ARG A 146 5.22 11.82 8.51
C ARG A 146 3.96 12.66 8.27
N GLN A 147 4.00 13.56 7.29
CA GLN A 147 2.88 14.43 6.95
C GLN A 147 1.68 13.65 6.40
N TYR A 148 1.93 12.61 5.59
CA TYR A 148 0.85 11.71 5.15
C TYR A 148 0.24 10.90 6.30
N ALA A 149 1.06 10.43 7.23
CA ALA A 149 0.58 9.73 8.41
C ALA A 149 -0.31 10.62 9.30
N GLU A 150 0.08 11.89 9.47
CA GLU A 150 -0.69 12.90 10.21
C GLU A 150 -2.02 13.28 9.53
N CYS A 151 -2.23 12.88 8.28
CA CYS A 151 -3.56 12.94 7.65
C CYS A 151 -4.53 11.88 8.19
N GLY A 152 -4.04 10.89 8.96
CA GLY A 152 -4.86 9.87 9.62
C GLY A 152 -5.08 8.60 8.80
N VAL A 153 -4.24 8.32 7.79
CA VAL A 153 -4.31 7.06 7.03
C VAL A 153 -3.86 5.87 7.88
N ASN A 154 -4.45 4.70 7.64
CA ASN A 154 -4.05 3.47 8.34
C ASN A 154 -2.70 2.94 7.85
N TYR A 155 -2.43 3.08 6.56
CA TYR A 155 -1.25 2.54 5.91
C TYR A 155 -0.62 3.56 4.96
N ILE A 156 0.70 3.42 4.79
CA ILE A 156 1.46 4.09 3.73
C ILE A 156 2.30 3.04 3.04
N SER A 157 2.14 2.88 1.73
CA SER A 157 2.99 1.99 0.94
C SER A 157 4.12 2.76 0.25
N SER A 158 5.32 2.19 0.33
CA SER A 158 6.51 2.77 -0.30
C SER A 158 7.34 1.70 -1.02
N GLY A 159 7.43 1.81 -2.34
CA GLY A 159 8.29 0.97 -3.15
C GLY A 159 9.78 1.20 -2.88
N ALA A 160 10.13 2.38 -2.37
CA ALA A 160 11.51 2.74 -2.03
C ALA A 160 12.13 1.85 -0.94
N LEU A 161 11.31 1.13 -0.16
CA LEU A 161 11.79 0.15 0.82
C LEU A 161 12.56 -1.01 0.17
N THR A 162 12.24 -1.33 -1.08
CA THR A 162 12.83 -2.47 -1.79
C THR A 162 13.60 -2.09 -3.05
N HIS A 163 13.06 -1.21 -3.91
CA HIS A 163 13.70 -0.89 -5.19
C HIS A 163 14.78 0.20 -5.13
N SER A 164 14.92 0.94 -4.02
CA SER A 164 15.87 2.06 -3.88
C SER A 164 16.65 1.97 -2.57
N VAL A 165 17.34 0.84 -2.40
CA VAL A 165 18.13 0.56 -1.20
C VAL A 165 19.61 0.52 -1.57
N TYR A 166 20.42 1.27 -0.81
CA TYR A 166 21.88 1.18 -0.94
C TYR A 166 22.40 -0.11 -0.28
N ASN A 167 23.35 -0.77 -0.92
CA ASN A 167 24.02 -1.91 -0.33
C ASN A 167 24.86 -1.48 0.87
N MET A 168 24.81 -2.27 1.94
CA MET A 168 25.71 -2.09 3.07
C MET A 168 27.07 -2.66 2.70
N ASP A 169 28.12 -1.88 2.93
CA ASP A 169 29.50 -2.35 2.78
C ASP A 169 29.88 -3.22 3.98
N LEU A 170 29.83 -4.52 3.76
CA LEU A 170 30.17 -5.53 4.78
C LEU A 170 31.38 -6.32 4.32
N SER A 171 32.39 -6.45 5.20
CA SER A 171 33.53 -7.31 4.95
C SER A 171 33.76 -8.26 6.11
N LEU A 172 34.14 -9.50 5.77
CA LEU A 172 34.64 -10.50 6.72
C LEU A 172 36.16 -10.57 6.62
N LYS A 173 36.85 -10.37 7.75
CA LYS A 173 38.31 -10.47 7.83
C LYS A 173 38.69 -11.61 8.75
N ALA A 174 39.68 -12.40 8.35
CA ALA A 174 40.36 -13.34 9.26
C ALA A 174 41.14 -12.57 10.32
N ILE A 175 41.08 -13.04 11.55
CA ILE A 175 41.84 -12.56 12.71
C ILE A 175 42.83 -13.63 13.14
#